data_37e2d883a755948d1452b88dd8af2dc4
#
_entry.id   37e2d883a755948d1452b88dd8af2dc4
#
_cell.length_a   1.000
_cell.length_b   1.000
_cell.length_c   1.000
_cell.angle_alpha   90.00
_cell.angle_beta   90.00
_cell.angle_gamma   90.00
#
_symmetry.space_group_name_H-M   'P 1'
#
loop_
_entity.id
_entity.type
_entity.pdbx_description
1 polymer ?
#
loop_
_entity_poly.entity_id
_entity_poly.type
_entity_poly.pdbx_seq_one_letter_code
_entity_poly.pdbx_strand_id
1 'polypeptide(L)'
;MKSNIIFFLGAMLLSLVSCKHTGTSQSKVEGNYFVNPILPSGSNSNAFFYKGKYYYTHETNDMILLWETSDITDMAHALCKEVWRPTDPKSMHNLWAPEIHRINDKWYIYYAADDGNTDNHQIYVLENDAQNPMEGTFKQKGPVLTNREWNWGIHASTFVYKGIQYLIWSGWPKRRITEETQCIYIAKMKNPWTLDGERIMLSSPEYNWERQWVNPDGSRTAYPIYVNEAPAFFHSKDNEKLIIYYSASGCWSPYYCIGMLTCDAGADLLNPKSWTKATEPVFYQSPQDSVWGPGSPSFIPSPDSTEWYILYTARNIPNGITGESESRSPRLQKITWDKNNMPVLGKPLPVSTLLPKPSGIK
;
A
#
# COMPACT_ATOMS: atom_id res chain seq x y z
N MET A 1 -60.78 8.48 30.07
CA MET A 1 -60.04 8.29 28.79
C MET A 1 -58.59 7.96 29.16
N LYS A 2 -58.18 6.70 29.02
CA LYS A 2 -56.83 6.22 29.32
C LYS A 2 -56.02 6.25 28.02
N SER A 3 -54.92 7.01 27.99
CA SER A 3 -53.98 7.10 26.88
C SER A 3 -52.96 6.01 27.04
N ASN A 4 -52.87 5.06 26.10
CA ASN A 4 -51.87 4.04 26.01
C ASN A 4 -50.67 4.59 25.25
N ILE A 5 -49.52 4.71 25.94
CA ILE A 5 -48.21 5.00 25.31
C ILE A 5 -47.59 3.67 24.89
N ILE A 6 -47.48 3.44 23.60
CA ILE A 6 -46.79 2.29 23.01
C ILE A 6 -45.31 2.66 22.87
N PHE A 7 -44.45 2.00 23.63
CA PHE A 7 -43.01 2.04 23.41
C PHE A 7 -42.62 1.13 22.21
N PHE A 8 -42.15 1.77 21.14
CA PHE A 8 -41.46 1.02 20.07
C PHE A 8 -40.00 0.78 20.50
N LEU A 9 -39.67 -0.47 20.87
CA LEU A 9 -38.31 -0.93 20.93
C LEU A 9 -37.82 -1.12 19.50
N GLY A 10 -37.01 -0.19 19.02
CA GLY A 10 -36.28 -0.33 17.77
C GLY A 10 -35.11 -1.30 17.97
N ALA A 11 -35.28 -2.54 17.50
CA ALA A 11 -34.18 -3.48 17.38
C ALA A 11 -33.22 -2.97 16.29
N MET A 12 -32.04 -2.50 16.69
CA MET A 12 -30.96 -2.12 15.80
C MET A 12 -30.36 -3.42 15.22
N LEU A 13 -30.84 -3.81 14.03
CA LEU A 13 -30.23 -4.87 13.25
C LEU A 13 -28.83 -4.39 12.83
N LEU A 14 -27.79 -4.90 13.50
CA LEU A 14 -26.44 -4.88 12.99
C LEU A 14 -26.41 -5.73 11.72
N SER A 15 -26.43 -5.08 10.56
CA SER A 15 -26.15 -5.73 9.29
C SER A 15 -24.67 -6.11 9.27
N LEU A 16 -24.36 -7.38 9.52
CA LEU A 16 -23.09 -7.96 9.21
C LEU A 16 -22.92 -7.93 7.68
N VAL A 17 -22.21 -6.93 7.17
CA VAL A 17 -21.76 -6.90 5.78
C VAL A 17 -20.74 -8.04 5.64
N SER A 18 -21.21 -9.19 5.16
CA SER A 18 -20.34 -10.29 4.80
C SER A 18 -19.60 -9.91 3.53
N CYS A 19 -18.28 -9.81 3.60
CA CYS A 19 -17.40 -9.66 2.44
C CYS A 19 -17.45 -10.94 1.59
N LYS A 20 -18.57 -11.21 0.94
CA LYS A 20 -18.67 -12.33 0.01
C LYS A 20 -17.99 -11.93 -1.30
N HIS A 21 -16.76 -12.36 -1.48
CA HIS A 21 -16.13 -12.41 -2.79
C HIS A 21 -16.87 -13.48 -3.63
N THR A 22 -17.65 -13.05 -4.61
CA THR A 22 -18.16 -13.90 -5.69
C THR A 22 -17.08 -14.08 -6.74
N GLY A 23 -16.04 -14.81 -6.41
CA GLY A 23 -14.96 -15.16 -7.33
C GLY A 23 -14.67 -16.65 -7.22
N THR A 24 -14.34 -17.27 -8.33
CA THR A 24 -13.94 -18.67 -8.45
C THR A 24 -13.04 -19.10 -7.30
N SER A 25 -13.43 -20.15 -6.59
CA SER A 25 -12.70 -20.73 -5.46
C SER A 25 -11.23 -20.95 -5.88
N GLN A 26 -10.29 -20.29 -5.19
CA GLN A 26 -8.91 -20.72 -5.26
C GLN A 26 -8.87 -22.21 -4.89
N SER A 27 -8.25 -23.04 -5.74
CA SER A 27 -7.99 -24.42 -5.41
C SER A 27 -7.13 -24.45 -4.14
N LYS A 28 -7.65 -24.98 -3.06
CA LYS A 28 -6.92 -25.14 -1.81
C LYS A 28 -5.73 -26.05 -2.08
N VAL A 29 -4.52 -25.48 -2.01
CA VAL A 29 -3.29 -26.25 -2.09
C VAL A 29 -3.10 -26.94 -0.74
N GLU A 30 -3.02 -28.26 -0.74
CA GLU A 30 -2.82 -29.04 0.50
C GLU A 30 -1.37 -28.93 0.98
N GLY A 31 -1.19 -28.95 2.31
CA GLY A 31 0.13 -28.95 2.96
C GLY A 31 0.72 -27.55 3.18
N ASN A 32 2.06 -27.50 3.21
CA ASN A 32 2.84 -26.30 3.55
C ASN A 32 3.15 -25.41 2.33
N TYR A 33 2.24 -25.39 1.35
CA TYR A 33 2.42 -24.63 0.10
C TYR A 33 1.23 -23.72 -0.17
N PHE A 34 1.45 -22.70 -1.00
CA PHE A 34 0.41 -21.83 -1.54
C PHE A 34 0.73 -21.45 -2.98
N VAL A 35 -0.20 -20.83 -3.65
CA VAL A 35 -0.03 -20.19 -4.98
C VAL A 35 -0.54 -18.75 -4.94
N ASN A 36 0.09 -17.89 -5.74
CA ASN A 36 -0.40 -16.53 -5.98
C ASN A 36 -1.58 -16.54 -6.98
N PRO A 37 -2.44 -15.51 -6.99
CA PRO A 37 -2.53 -14.41 -6.03
C PRO A 37 -3.17 -14.86 -4.70
N ILE A 38 -2.85 -14.19 -3.60
CA ILE A 38 -3.47 -14.47 -2.29
C ILE A 38 -4.93 -14.01 -2.19
N LEU A 39 -5.34 -13.09 -3.06
CA LEU A 39 -6.73 -12.71 -3.33
C LEU A 39 -6.92 -12.55 -4.84
N PRO A 40 -8.12 -12.80 -5.39
CA PRO A 40 -8.36 -12.73 -6.83
C PRO A 40 -8.18 -11.33 -7.41
N SER A 41 -8.41 -10.28 -6.60
CA SER A 41 -8.23 -8.87 -6.96
C SER A 41 -7.86 -8.04 -5.75
N GLY A 42 -7.29 -6.88 -5.96
CA GLY A 42 -6.92 -5.91 -4.95
C GLY A 42 -5.66 -5.17 -5.37
N SER A 43 -5.73 -3.84 -5.42
CA SER A 43 -4.61 -2.95 -5.70
C SER A 43 -4.10 -2.31 -4.41
N ASN A 44 -2.84 -1.84 -4.45
CA ASN A 44 -2.26 -1.09 -3.34
C ASN A 44 -2.37 -1.83 -1.99
N SER A 45 -1.96 -3.11 -2.01
CA SER A 45 -2.05 -4.00 -0.85
C SER A 45 -1.02 -3.65 0.20
N ASN A 46 -1.46 -3.56 1.45
CA ASN A 46 -0.60 -3.39 2.61
C ASN A 46 -0.95 -4.40 3.70
N ALA A 47 0.05 -4.83 4.47
CA ALA A 47 -0.19 -5.68 5.63
C ALA A 47 0.79 -5.37 6.76
N PHE A 48 0.32 -5.50 7.99
CA PHE A 48 1.10 -5.33 9.22
C PHE A 48 1.00 -6.58 10.08
N PHE A 49 2.15 -7.12 10.50
CA PHE A 49 2.19 -8.30 11.37
C PHE A 49 2.33 -7.86 12.83
N TYR A 50 1.42 -8.33 13.69
CA TYR A 50 1.46 -8.04 15.11
C TYR A 50 0.83 -9.17 15.94
N LYS A 51 1.54 -9.62 16.99
CA LYS A 51 1.08 -10.66 17.93
C LYS A 51 0.51 -11.92 17.25
N GLY A 52 1.21 -12.42 16.23
CA GLY A 52 0.84 -13.66 15.53
C GLY A 52 -0.30 -13.49 14.52
N LYS A 53 -0.70 -12.26 14.20
CA LYS A 53 -1.73 -11.95 13.20
C LYS A 53 -1.20 -10.98 12.16
N TYR A 54 -1.63 -11.17 10.92
CA TYR A 54 -1.54 -10.20 9.84
C TYR A 54 -2.83 -9.39 9.78
N TYR A 55 -2.68 -8.08 9.74
CA TYR A 55 -3.75 -7.13 9.45
C TYR A 55 -3.50 -6.61 8.03
N TYR A 56 -4.39 -6.97 7.12
CA TYR A 56 -4.25 -6.71 5.69
C TYR A 56 -5.33 -5.73 5.23
N THR A 57 -4.98 -4.86 4.29
CA THR A 57 -5.91 -3.95 3.61
C THR A 57 -5.52 -3.78 2.15
N HIS A 58 -6.46 -3.35 1.32
CA HIS A 58 -6.23 -2.92 -0.05
C HIS A 58 -7.27 -1.88 -0.46
N GLU A 59 -7.10 -1.29 -1.62
CA GLU A 59 -8.00 -0.27 -2.16
C GLU A 59 -9.39 -0.82 -2.49
N THR A 60 -10.44 -0.10 -2.05
CA THR A 60 -11.84 -0.41 -2.30
C THR A 60 -12.67 0.80 -2.77
N ASN A 61 -12.05 1.96 -2.95
CA ASN A 61 -12.58 3.24 -3.45
C ASN A 61 -13.59 3.99 -2.58
N ASP A 62 -14.38 3.35 -1.73
CA ASP A 62 -15.46 4.02 -0.98
C ASP A 62 -15.48 3.70 0.52
N MET A 63 -14.68 2.73 0.95
CA MET A 63 -14.56 2.31 2.35
C MET A 63 -13.16 1.78 2.63
N ILE A 64 -12.85 1.51 3.87
CA ILE A 64 -11.65 0.76 4.25
C ILE A 64 -12.09 -0.56 4.88
N LEU A 65 -11.66 -1.64 4.23
CA LEU A 65 -11.79 -3.00 4.74
C LEU A 65 -10.47 -3.42 5.39
N LEU A 66 -10.57 -4.13 6.50
CA LEU A 66 -9.43 -4.72 7.19
C LEU A 66 -9.66 -6.22 7.35
N TRP A 67 -8.66 -7.01 6.99
CA TRP A 67 -8.65 -8.46 7.18
C TRP A 67 -7.70 -8.84 8.31
N GLU A 68 -8.11 -9.75 9.17
CA GLU A 68 -7.26 -10.38 10.19
C GLU A 68 -7.10 -11.86 9.88
N THR A 69 -5.85 -12.32 9.83
CA THR A 69 -5.53 -13.75 9.65
C THR A 69 -4.23 -14.12 10.35
N SER A 70 -4.06 -15.39 10.71
CA SER A 70 -2.75 -15.95 11.11
C SER A 70 -1.99 -16.57 9.94
N ASP A 71 -2.65 -16.73 8.78
CA ASP A 71 -2.08 -17.26 7.55
C ASP A 71 -2.37 -16.29 6.39
N ILE A 72 -1.39 -15.45 6.05
CA ILE A 72 -1.51 -14.48 4.95
C ILE A 72 -1.70 -15.14 3.59
N THR A 73 -1.42 -16.43 3.46
CA THR A 73 -1.60 -17.18 2.21
C THR A 73 -2.99 -17.78 2.07
N ASP A 74 -3.81 -17.71 3.12
CA ASP A 74 -5.22 -18.17 3.13
C ASP A 74 -6.18 -17.01 3.44
N MET A 75 -6.16 -16.00 2.59
CA MET A 75 -7.00 -14.80 2.73
C MET A 75 -8.49 -15.09 2.54
N ALA A 76 -8.86 -16.19 1.90
CA ALA A 76 -10.25 -16.60 1.73
C ALA A 76 -10.96 -16.91 3.08
N HIS A 77 -10.20 -17.31 4.10
CA HIS A 77 -10.70 -17.59 5.44
C HIS A 77 -10.36 -16.49 6.46
N ALA A 78 -9.77 -15.38 6.02
CA ALA A 78 -9.49 -14.25 6.89
C ALA A 78 -10.79 -13.59 7.39
N LEU A 79 -10.78 -13.13 8.64
CA LEU A 79 -11.87 -12.30 9.17
C LEU A 79 -11.80 -10.93 8.49
N CYS A 80 -12.84 -10.53 7.76
CA CYS A 80 -12.94 -9.23 7.09
C CYS A 80 -13.98 -8.34 7.78
N LYS A 81 -13.64 -7.05 7.93
CA LYS A 81 -14.51 -6.05 8.52
C LYS A 81 -14.37 -4.71 7.80
N GLU A 82 -15.48 -4.01 7.54
CA GLU A 82 -15.48 -2.59 7.25
C GLU A 82 -15.11 -1.84 8.53
N VAL A 83 -13.96 -1.16 8.53
CA VAL A 83 -13.45 -0.42 9.68
C VAL A 83 -13.65 1.08 9.55
N TRP A 84 -13.85 1.56 8.33
CA TRP A 84 -14.10 2.98 8.04
C TRP A 84 -14.90 3.18 6.77
N ARG A 85 -15.86 4.11 6.86
CA ARG A 85 -16.55 4.69 5.71
C ARG A 85 -16.67 6.20 5.95
N PRO A 86 -16.08 7.05 5.11
CA PRO A 86 -16.14 8.49 5.29
C PRO A 86 -17.54 9.02 5.00
N THR A 87 -17.89 10.12 5.69
CA THR A 87 -19.13 10.84 5.50
C THR A 87 -18.91 12.33 5.19
N ASP A 88 -17.67 12.81 5.29
CA ASP A 88 -17.31 14.18 4.93
C ASP A 88 -17.20 14.30 3.39
N PRO A 89 -18.01 15.17 2.74
CA PRO A 89 -17.95 15.37 1.29
C PRO A 89 -16.57 15.71 0.73
N LYS A 90 -15.65 16.22 1.56
CA LYS A 90 -14.28 16.55 1.15
C LYS A 90 -13.34 15.34 1.04
N SER A 91 -13.75 14.19 1.56
CA SER A 91 -12.88 12.99 1.66
C SER A 91 -13.65 11.68 1.47
N MET A 92 -14.82 11.72 0.83
CA MET A 92 -15.66 10.54 0.69
C MET A 92 -15.54 9.83 -0.66
N HIS A 93 -14.70 10.32 -1.55
CA HIS A 93 -14.49 9.75 -2.88
C HIS A 93 -13.04 9.29 -3.06
N ASN A 94 -12.86 8.30 -3.95
CA ASN A 94 -11.55 7.83 -4.40
C ASN A 94 -10.61 7.49 -3.22
N LEU A 95 -11.05 6.60 -2.32
CA LEU A 95 -10.23 6.14 -1.21
C LEU A 95 -9.14 5.21 -1.72
N TRP A 96 -7.93 5.73 -1.88
CA TRP A 96 -6.80 5.00 -2.46
C TRP A 96 -5.76 4.63 -1.43
N ALA A 97 -5.09 3.51 -1.68
CA ALA A 97 -3.88 3.05 -1.02
C ALA A 97 -3.92 3.12 0.52
N PRO A 98 -4.88 2.45 1.19
CA PRO A 98 -4.87 2.39 2.64
C PRO A 98 -3.67 1.58 3.14
N GLU A 99 -2.96 2.11 4.14
CA GLU A 99 -1.86 1.43 4.83
C GLU A 99 -2.07 1.43 6.33
N ILE A 100 -2.01 0.24 6.95
CA ILE A 100 -2.15 0.07 8.40
C ILE A 100 -0.80 0.02 9.10
N HIS A 101 -0.65 0.81 10.17
CA HIS A 101 0.56 0.92 10.98
C HIS A 101 0.23 0.92 12.47
N ARG A 102 1.20 0.50 13.29
CA ARG A 102 1.12 0.59 14.74
C ARG A 102 2.22 1.52 15.26
N ILE A 103 1.83 2.60 15.94
CA ILE A 103 2.73 3.65 16.43
C ILE A 103 2.31 3.98 17.86
N ASN A 104 3.27 3.96 18.80
CA ASN A 104 3.02 4.29 20.22
C ASN A 104 1.77 3.60 20.79
N ASP A 105 1.67 2.28 20.53
CA ASP A 105 0.59 1.40 21.01
C ASP A 105 -0.82 1.69 20.48
N LYS A 106 -0.94 2.51 19.44
CA LYS A 106 -2.17 2.76 18.70
C LYS A 106 -2.06 2.34 17.24
N TRP A 107 -3.21 2.11 16.63
CA TRP A 107 -3.32 1.79 15.22
C TRP A 107 -3.66 3.02 14.41
N TYR A 108 -3.02 3.13 13.25
CA TYR A 108 -3.24 4.21 12.29
C TYR A 108 -3.44 3.62 10.91
N ILE A 109 -4.40 4.18 10.17
CA ILE A 109 -4.54 3.89 8.73
C ILE A 109 -4.34 5.21 7.99
N TYR A 110 -3.31 5.23 7.13
CA TYR A 110 -3.10 6.30 6.18
C TYR A 110 -3.78 5.92 4.87
N TYR A 111 -4.49 6.86 4.26
CA TYR A 111 -5.13 6.67 2.97
C TYR A 111 -5.24 8.00 2.25
N ALA A 112 -5.44 7.97 0.92
CA ALA A 112 -5.74 9.18 0.16
C ALA A 112 -7.23 9.23 -0.18
N ALA A 113 -7.81 10.44 -0.21
CA ALA A 113 -9.19 10.64 -0.64
C ALA A 113 -9.40 12.06 -1.16
N ASP A 114 -10.52 12.29 -1.83
CA ASP A 114 -10.91 13.59 -2.38
C ASP A 114 -12.42 13.84 -2.30
N ASP A 115 -12.86 14.95 -2.90
CA ASP A 115 -14.26 15.41 -3.00
C ASP A 115 -14.97 14.98 -4.30
N GLY A 116 -14.41 14.00 -5.02
CA GLY A 116 -14.83 13.58 -6.36
C GLY A 116 -13.98 14.19 -7.47
N ASN A 117 -13.07 15.10 -7.14
CA ASN A 117 -12.07 15.65 -8.05
C ASN A 117 -10.66 15.23 -7.62
N THR A 118 -10.00 14.41 -8.43
CA THR A 118 -8.66 13.88 -8.14
C THR A 118 -7.57 14.96 -8.02
N ASP A 119 -7.81 16.20 -8.45
CA ASP A 119 -6.90 17.33 -8.18
C ASP A 119 -6.89 17.72 -6.70
N ASN A 120 -7.89 17.33 -5.94
CA ASN A 120 -8.04 17.63 -4.52
C ASN A 120 -7.65 16.47 -3.60
N HIS A 121 -7.02 15.43 -4.15
CA HIS A 121 -6.54 14.30 -3.36
C HIS A 121 -5.60 14.72 -2.24
N GLN A 122 -5.88 14.26 -1.02
CA GLN A 122 -5.07 14.51 0.16
C GLN A 122 -4.89 13.23 0.98
N ILE A 123 -3.84 13.21 1.76
CA ILE A 123 -3.58 12.12 2.72
C ILE A 123 -4.41 12.35 3.97
N TYR A 124 -5.19 11.36 4.36
CA TYR A 124 -5.94 11.32 5.60
C TYR A 124 -5.39 10.26 6.54
N VAL A 125 -5.64 10.45 7.84
CA VAL A 125 -5.19 9.53 8.89
C VAL A 125 -6.36 9.16 9.78
N LEU A 126 -6.50 7.87 10.04
CA LEU A 126 -7.42 7.32 11.04
C LEU A 126 -6.61 6.83 12.24
N GLU A 127 -7.14 7.01 13.45
CA GLU A 127 -6.58 6.50 14.71
C GLU A 127 -7.57 5.56 15.38
N ASN A 128 -7.08 4.42 15.89
CA ASN A 128 -7.82 3.51 16.76
C ASN A 128 -6.92 3.12 17.93
N ASP A 129 -7.40 3.28 19.16
CA ASP A 129 -6.67 3.01 20.41
C ASP A 129 -6.94 1.61 21.01
N ALA A 130 -7.75 0.79 20.34
CA ALA A 130 -7.97 -0.59 20.75
C ALA A 130 -6.69 -1.44 20.61
N GLN A 131 -6.57 -2.49 21.40
CA GLN A 131 -5.44 -3.42 21.31
C GLN A 131 -5.46 -4.22 20.00
N ASN A 132 -6.65 -4.62 19.53
CA ASN A 132 -6.89 -5.24 18.23
C ASN A 132 -7.56 -4.21 17.31
N PRO A 133 -7.01 -3.92 16.11
CA PRO A 133 -7.60 -2.93 15.20
C PRO A 133 -8.95 -3.36 14.61
N MET A 134 -9.30 -4.66 14.72
CA MET A 134 -10.64 -5.17 14.38
C MET A 134 -11.70 -4.77 15.41
N GLU A 135 -11.27 -4.30 16.57
CA GLU A 135 -12.12 -3.82 17.66
C GLU A 135 -12.06 -2.28 17.75
N GLY A 136 -12.91 -1.70 18.57
CA GLY A 136 -12.98 -0.25 18.73
C GLY A 136 -13.49 0.46 17.49
N THR A 137 -13.14 1.74 17.36
CA THR A 137 -13.58 2.61 16.27
C THR A 137 -12.41 3.43 15.76
N PHE A 138 -12.19 3.42 14.47
CA PHE A 138 -11.27 4.35 13.82
C PHE A 138 -11.88 5.76 13.80
N LYS A 139 -11.07 6.77 14.12
CA LYS A 139 -11.45 8.19 14.13
C LYS A 139 -10.54 8.97 13.20
N GLN A 140 -11.11 9.73 12.30
CA GLN A 140 -10.35 10.59 11.38
C GLN A 140 -9.70 11.73 12.17
N LYS A 141 -8.38 11.93 11.93
CA LYS A 141 -7.57 13.00 12.52
C LYS A 141 -7.39 14.20 11.58
N GLY A 142 -8.07 14.19 10.44
CA GLY A 142 -7.99 15.19 9.39
C GLY A 142 -6.97 14.86 8.31
N PRO A 143 -6.81 15.73 7.33
CA PRO A 143 -5.76 15.59 6.34
C PRO A 143 -4.40 15.93 6.94
N VAL A 144 -3.36 15.24 6.45
CA VAL A 144 -1.96 15.64 6.69
C VAL A 144 -1.65 16.83 5.77
N LEU A 145 -1.29 17.95 6.36
CA LEU A 145 -0.85 19.12 5.58
C LEU A 145 0.59 18.90 5.11
N THR A 146 0.75 18.38 3.90
CA THR A 146 2.07 18.03 3.31
C THR A 146 2.75 19.22 2.64
N ASN A 147 1.97 20.20 2.18
CA ASN A 147 2.46 21.45 1.59
C ASN A 147 1.36 22.51 1.66
N ARG A 148 1.75 23.77 1.88
CA ARG A 148 0.81 24.89 2.04
C ARG A 148 0.17 25.32 0.73
N GLU A 149 0.87 25.16 -0.37
CA GLU A 149 0.44 25.60 -1.69
C GLU A 149 -0.30 24.49 -2.44
N TRP A 150 0.28 23.28 -2.44
CA TRP A 150 -0.27 22.11 -3.15
C TRP A 150 -0.26 20.90 -2.23
N ASN A 151 -1.35 20.70 -1.51
CA ASN A 151 -1.44 19.59 -0.54
C ASN A 151 -1.79 18.24 -1.18
N TRP A 152 -1.67 18.12 -2.50
CA TRP A 152 -1.91 16.84 -3.18
C TRP A 152 -0.91 15.78 -2.71
N GLY A 153 -1.43 14.63 -2.34
CA GLY A 153 -0.62 13.49 -1.90
C GLY A 153 -1.40 12.21 -1.84
N ILE A 154 -0.71 11.10 -2.19
CA ILE A 154 -1.21 9.73 -2.18
C ILE A 154 -0.14 8.77 -1.64
N HIS A 155 -0.50 7.51 -1.38
CA HIS A 155 0.43 6.45 -0.99
C HIS A 155 1.33 6.83 0.20
N ALA A 156 0.71 7.28 1.28
CA ALA A 156 1.44 7.63 2.49
C ALA A 156 1.78 6.39 3.30
N SER A 157 3.07 6.20 3.53
CA SER A 157 3.63 5.17 4.41
C SER A 157 4.43 5.82 5.54
N THR A 158 4.61 5.13 6.66
CA THR A 158 5.34 5.68 7.81
C THR A 158 6.26 4.65 8.44
N PHE A 159 7.35 5.13 8.99
CA PHE A 159 8.29 4.30 9.76
C PHE A 159 8.91 5.09 10.91
N VAL A 160 9.44 4.37 11.89
CA VAL A 160 10.19 4.96 13.01
C VAL A 160 11.66 4.58 12.86
N TYR A 161 12.53 5.57 12.86
CA TYR A 161 13.96 5.37 12.85
C TYR A 161 14.63 6.20 13.94
N LYS A 162 15.42 5.54 14.82
CA LYS A 162 16.08 6.18 16.00
C LYS A 162 15.11 7.00 16.85
N GLY A 163 13.89 6.46 17.07
CA GLY A 163 12.87 7.11 17.89
C GLY A 163 12.13 8.27 17.22
N ILE A 164 12.45 8.61 15.97
CA ILE A 164 11.79 9.65 15.20
C ILE A 164 10.86 9.00 14.18
N GLN A 165 9.61 9.42 14.15
CA GLN A 165 8.66 9.02 13.11
C GLN A 165 8.87 9.84 11.85
N TYR A 166 8.88 9.19 10.69
CA TYR A 166 8.92 9.78 9.37
C TYR A 166 7.68 9.36 8.57
N LEU A 167 7.19 10.28 7.74
CA LEU A 167 6.22 10.00 6.69
C LEU A 167 6.95 10.03 5.34
N ILE A 168 6.64 9.07 4.49
CA ILE A 168 7.02 9.04 3.07
C ILE A 168 5.76 8.92 2.23
N TRP A 169 5.70 9.62 1.09
CA TRP A 169 4.50 9.63 0.25
C TRP A 169 4.82 10.06 -1.18
N SER A 170 3.84 9.88 -2.05
CA SER A 170 3.86 10.47 -3.39
C SER A 170 3.11 11.79 -3.41
N GLY A 171 3.72 12.82 -3.97
CA GLY A 171 3.14 14.16 -4.04
C GLY A 171 3.54 14.91 -5.31
N TRP A 172 2.80 15.97 -5.61
CA TRP A 172 3.13 16.84 -6.73
C TRP A 172 4.15 17.93 -6.34
N PRO A 173 5.17 18.17 -7.15
CA PRO A 173 6.03 19.34 -6.97
C PRO A 173 5.32 20.65 -7.35
N LYS A 174 4.38 20.58 -8.31
CA LYS A 174 3.53 21.67 -8.78
C LYS A 174 2.20 21.09 -9.26
N ARG A 175 1.13 21.90 -9.29
CA ARG A 175 -0.16 21.47 -9.84
C ARG A 175 0.00 21.02 -11.29
N ARG A 176 -0.67 19.93 -11.66
CA ARG A 176 -0.74 19.44 -13.03
C ARG A 176 -1.54 20.40 -13.93
N ILE A 177 -1.04 20.66 -15.14
CA ILE A 177 -1.72 21.46 -16.17
C ILE A 177 -1.63 20.72 -17.51
N THR A 178 -0.40 20.55 -18.03
CA THR A 178 -0.12 19.89 -19.31
C THR A 178 0.63 18.58 -19.13
N GLU A 179 1.15 18.34 -17.95
CA GLU A 179 1.76 17.08 -17.51
C GLU A 179 1.53 16.89 -16.01
N GLU A 180 1.59 15.68 -15.56
CA GLU A 180 1.61 15.32 -14.15
C GLU A 180 2.94 14.70 -13.80
N THR A 181 3.52 15.12 -12.68
CA THR A 181 4.73 14.51 -12.13
C THR A 181 4.49 14.17 -10.66
N GLN A 182 4.61 12.91 -10.31
CA GLN A 182 4.52 12.41 -8.95
C GLN A 182 5.93 12.10 -8.44
N CYS A 183 6.27 12.62 -7.27
CA CYS A 183 7.60 12.52 -6.67
C CYS A 183 7.51 11.92 -5.27
N ILE A 184 8.55 11.21 -4.84
CA ILE A 184 8.67 10.71 -3.47
C ILE A 184 9.17 11.81 -2.55
N TYR A 185 8.43 12.06 -1.48
CA TYR A 185 8.77 12.99 -0.41
C TYR A 185 8.97 12.26 0.92
N ILE A 186 9.75 12.89 1.80
CA ILE A 186 9.92 12.52 3.20
C ILE A 186 9.76 13.75 4.09
N ALA A 187 9.22 13.56 5.29
CA ALA A 187 9.25 14.56 6.36
C ALA A 187 9.29 13.87 7.74
N LYS A 188 9.81 14.58 8.75
CA LYS A 188 9.61 14.18 10.16
C LYS A 188 8.17 14.40 10.56
N MET A 189 7.70 13.62 11.53
CA MET A 189 6.38 13.75 12.11
C MET A 189 6.46 14.27 13.53
N LYS A 190 5.66 15.28 13.86
CA LYS A 190 5.43 15.75 15.23
C LYS A 190 4.48 14.81 15.99
N ASN A 191 3.54 14.26 15.30
CA ASN A 191 2.59 13.23 15.70
C ASN A 191 2.09 12.51 14.42
N PRO A 192 1.35 11.41 14.50
CA PRO A 192 0.99 10.62 13.31
C PRO A 192 0.18 11.34 12.21
N TRP A 193 -0.30 12.54 12.43
CA TRP A 193 -1.07 13.33 11.43
C TRP A 193 -0.54 14.75 11.20
N THR A 194 0.63 15.09 11.75
CA THR A 194 1.22 16.45 11.62
C THR A 194 2.69 16.36 11.31
N LEU A 195 3.13 16.99 10.24
CA LEU A 195 4.54 17.09 9.90
C LEU A 195 5.29 18.00 10.89
N ASP A 196 6.57 17.71 11.11
CA ASP A 196 7.52 18.53 11.86
C ASP A 196 8.53 19.12 10.87
N GLY A 197 8.15 20.24 10.25
CA GLY A 197 8.94 20.93 9.23
C GLY A 197 8.44 20.73 7.81
N GLU A 198 9.27 21.14 6.86
CA GLU A 198 8.94 21.10 5.43
C GLU A 198 9.19 19.70 4.84
N ARG A 199 8.49 19.39 3.74
CA ARG A 199 8.71 18.17 2.96
C ARG A 199 10.02 18.25 2.17
N ILE A 200 10.72 17.15 2.09
CA ILE A 200 11.95 17.00 1.30
C ILE A 200 11.68 16.02 0.16
N MET A 201 11.98 16.40 -1.08
CA MET A 201 11.89 15.52 -2.24
C MET A 201 13.09 14.57 -2.26
N LEU A 202 12.84 13.26 -2.30
CA LEU A 202 13.88 12.24 -2.40
C LEU A 202 14.05 11.70 -3.82
N SER A 203 12.97 11.61 -4.58
CA SER A 203 12.98 11.08 -5.95
C SER A 203 11.95 11.76 -6.83
N SER A 204 12.35 12.04 -8.07
CA SER A 204 11.48 12.41 -9.18
C SER A 204 11.68 11.41 -10.34
N PRO A 205 10.72 11.23 -11.26
CA PRO A 205 10.90 10.38 -12.45
C PRO A 205 11.99 10.92 -13.38
N GLU A 206 13.17 10.32 -13.36
CA GLU A 206 14.36 10.75 -14.12
C GLU A 206 14.67 9.80 -15.28
N TYR A 207 14.60 8.48 -15.01
CA TYR A 207 14.96 7.45 -15.97
C TYR A 207 13.79 7.11 -16.90
N ASN A 208 14.09 6.63 -18.10
CA ASN A 208 13.07 6.25 -19.08
C ASN A 208 12.11 5.18 -18.55
N TRP A 209 12.60 4.26 -17.73
CA TRP A 209 11.79 3.22 -17.11
C TRP A 209 10.83 3.76 -16.03
N GLU A 210 11.02 4.97 -15.53
CA GLU A 210 10.11 5.64 -14.58
C GLU A 210 9.03 6.47 -15.30
N ARG A 211 9.14 6.66 -16.61
CA ARG A 211 8.35 7.61 -17.39
C ARG A 211 7.44 6.95 -18.43
N GLN A 212 7.17 5.65 -18.28
CA GLN A 212 6.27 4.93 -19.17
C GLN A 212 4.82 5.15 -18.73
N TRP A 213 4.01 5.76 -19.59
CA TRP A 213 2.62 6.14 -19.30
C TRP A 213 1.63 5.78 -20.41
N VAL A 214 2.12 5.30 -21.55
CA VAL A 214 1.34 4.87 -22.70
C VAL A 214 1.25 3.34 -22.70
N ASN A 215 0.04 2.81 -22.84
CA ASN A 215 -0.17 1.37 -22.98
C ASN A 215 0.33 0.83 -24.32
N PRO A 216 0.68 -0.48 -24.43
CA PRO A 216 1.11 -1.09 -25.70
C PRO A 216 0.08 -0.99 -26.84
N ASP A 217 -1.21 -0.89 -26.54
CA ASP A 217 -2.29 -0.67 -27.51
C ASP A 217 -2.39 0.78 -27.98
N GLY A 218 -1.50 1.66 -27.50
CA GLY A 218 -1.48 3.08 -27.82
C GLY A 218 -2.46 3.93 -27.01
N SER A 219 -3.27 3.34 -26.14
CA SER A 219 -4.13 4.09 -25.23
C SER A 219 -3.28 4.84 -24.20
N ARG A 220 -3.74 6.03 -23.82
CA ARG A 220 -3.02 6.93 -22.92
C ARG A 220 -3.98 7.92 -22.27
N THR A 221 -3.48 8.60 -21.24
CA THR A 221 -4.16 9.76 -20.66
C THR A 221 -4.11 10.97 -21.59
N ALA A 222 -4.86 12.00 -21.27
CA ALA A 222 -4.91 13.23 -22.07
C ALA A 222 -3.56 13.96 -22.16
N TYR A 223 -2.66 13.73 -21.19
CA TYR A 223 -1.33 14.34 -21.10
C TYR A 223 -0.34 13.36 -20.42
N PRO A 224 0.98 13.60 -20.52
CA PRO A 224 1.98 12.77 -19.87
C PRO A 224 1.81 12.73 -18.35
N ILE A 225 1.90 11.52 -17.80
CA ILE A 225 1.93 11.28 -16.34
C ILE A 225 3.19 10.49 -16.02
N TYR A 226 4.11 11.10 -15.29
CA TYR A 226 5.36 10.50 -14.85
C TYR A 226 5.29 10.22 -13.36
N VAL A 227 5.59 8.98 -12.97
CA VAL A 227 5.23 8.48 -11.65
C VAL A 227 6.42 7.92 -10.90
N ASN A 228 6.64 8.44 -9.68
CA ASN A 228 7.23 7.74 -8.56
C ASN A 228 6.20 7.76 -7.42
N GLU A 229 5.71 6.59 -7.01
CA GLU A 229 4.63 6.45 -6.02
C GLU A 229 4.81 5.22 -5.12
N ALA A 230 3.89 4.99 -4.21
CA ALA A 230 3.83 3.84 -3.30
C ALA A 230 5.18 3.56 -2.59
N PRO A 231 5.78 4.54 -1.89
CA PRO A 231 7.03 4.32 -1.19
C PRO A 231 6.82 3.39 0.01
N ALA A 232 7.72 2.42 0.18
CA ALA A 232 7.74 1.48 1.30
C ALA A 232 9.14 1.43 1.91
N PHE A 233 9.22 1.62 3.23
CA PHE A 233 10.48 1.56 3.96
C PHE A 233 10.89 0.12 4.24
N PHE A 234 12.20 -0.15 4.08
CA PHE A 234 12.84 -1.41 4.44
C PHE A 234 14.31 -1.19 4.82
N HIS A 235 15.06 -2.24 5.12
CA HIS A 235 16.46 -2.15 5.52
C HIS A 235 17.26 -3.38 5.04
N SER A 236 18.59 -3.27 5.03
CA SER A 236 19.48 -4.42 4.83
C SER A 236 19.39 -5.38 6.03
N LYS A 237 19.83 -6.62 5.84
CA LYS A 237 19.78 -7.67 6.86
C LYS A 237 20.53 -7.30 8.15
N ASP A 238 21.61 -6.56 8.03
CA ASP A 238 22.46 -6.08 9.11
C ASP A 238 22.03 -4.68 9.64
N ASN A 239 21.00 -4.07 9.07
CA ASN A 239 20.55 -2.72 9.34
C ASN A 239 21.56 -1.59 9.05
N GLU A 240 22.60 -1.85 8.27
CA GLU A 240 23.60 -0.85 7.88
C GLU A 240 23.12 0.03 6.71
N LYS A 241 22.10 -0.40 5.97
CA LYS A 241 21.44 0.36 4.90
C LYS A 241 19.95 0.49 5.17
N LEU A 242 19.46 1.71 5.00
CA LEU A 242 18.04 2.04 4.97
C LEU A 242 17.60 2.11 3.52
N ILE A 243 16.42 1.62 3.23
CA ILE A 243 15.93 1.44 1.87
C ILE A 243 14.53 2.02 1.77
N ILE A 244 14.25 2.80 0.73
CA ILE A 244 12.90 3.12 0.31
C ILE A 244 12.70 2.50 -1.07
N TYR A 245 11.85 1.50 -1.15
CA TYR A 245 11.33 1.01 -2.42
C TYR A 245 10.19 1.92 -2.85
N TYR A 246 10.03 2.14 -4.13
CA TYR A 246 8.93 2.93 -4.69
C TYR A 246 8.49 2.35 -6.02
N SER A 247 7.27 2.60 -6.40
CA SER A 247 6.78 2.20 -7.72
C SER A 247 6.99 3.31 -8.73
N ALA A 248 7.21 2.95 -9.97
CA ALA A 248 7.47 3.88 -11.05
C ALA A 248 6.71 3.50 -12.33
N SER A 249 6.49 4.48 -13.20
CA SER A 249 5.64 4.40 -14.38
C SER A 249 4.15 4.32 -14.07
N GLY A 250 3.28 4.38 -15.08
CA GLY A 250 1.84 4.34 -14.87
C GLY A 250 1.36 2.98 -14.39
N CYS A 251 0.65 2.92 -13.27
CA CYS A 251 0.09 1.68 -12.71
C CYS A 251 -0.94 1.01 -13.63
N TRP A 252 -1.49 1.72 -14.60
CA TRP A 252 -2.39 1.23 -15.67
C TRP A 252 -1.65 0.56 -16.82
N SER A 253 -0.32 0.68 -16.89
CA SER A 253 0.51 0.12 -17.94
C SER A 253 1.24 -1.16 -17.49
N PRO A 254 1.74 -1.99 -18.40
CA PRO A 254 2.55 -3.15 -18.05
C PRO A 254 3.94 -2.78 -17.52
N TYR A 255 4.33 -1.53 -17.65
CA TYR A 255 5.65 -1.01 -17.30
C TYR A 255 5.78 -0.57 -15.85
N TYR A 256 4.67 -0.60 -15.08
CA TYR A 256 4.72 -0.38 -13.64
C TYR A 256 5.76 -1.31 -13.01
N CYS A 257 6.63 -0.77 -12.17
CA CYS A 257 7.78 -1.51 -11.65
C CYS A 257 8.24 -0.91 -10.32
N ILE A 258 9.21 -1.53 -9.67
CA ILE A 258 9.75 -1.07 -8.39
C ILE A 258 11.17 -0.56 -8.58
N GLY A 259 11.42 0.69 -8.17
CA GLY A 259 12.72 1.30 -7.98
C GLY A 259 13.17 1.25 -6.52
N MET A 260 14.39 1.73 -6.26
CA MET A 260 15.01 1.67 -4.94
C MET A 260 15.86 2.91 -4.67
N LEU A 261 15.70 3.48 -3.48
CA LEU A 261 16.61 4.45 -2.88
C LEU A 261 17.31 3.80 -1.70
N THR A 262 18.61 4.01 -1.57
CA THR A 262 19.41 3.50 -0.44
C THR A 262 20.12 4.64 0.27
N CYS A 263 20.20 4.52 1.59
CA CYS A 263 20.89 5.47 2.47
C CYS A 263 21.69 4.70 3.51
N ASP A 264 22.86 5.21 3.92
CA ASP A 264 23.62 4.61 5.02
C ASP A 264 22.90 4.83 6.36
N ALA A 265 22.90 3.81 7.21
CA ALA A 265 22.42 3.94 8.56
C ALA A 265 23.22 5.01 9.32
N GLY A 266 22.50 5.97 9.94
CA GLY A 266 23.14 7.10 10.62
C GLY A 266 23.28 8.36 9.78
N ALA A 267 23.09 8.31 8.47
CA ALA A 267 23.04 9.51 7.65
C ALA A 267 21.78 10.36 7.91
N ASP A 268 21.80 11.61 7.51
CA ASP A 268 20.63 12.48 7.60
C ASP A 268 19.60 12.12 6.52
N LEU A 269 18.47 11.56 6.95
CA LEU A 269 17.40 11.11 6.06
C LEU A 269 16.69 12.26 5.33
N LEU A 270 16.78 13.49 5.85
CA LEU A 270 16.20 14.68 5.23
C LEU A 270 17.16 15.37 4.26
N ASN A 271 18.39 14.88 4.13
CA ASN A 271 19.30 15.35 3.09
C ASN A 271 19.15 14.46 1.84
N PRO A 272 18.63 14.96 0.70
CA PRO A 272 18.46 14.16 -0.51
C PRO A 272 19.78 13.55 -1.00
N LYS A 273 20.92 14.18 -0.72
CA LYS A 273 22.24 13.69 -1.11
C LYS A 273 22.70 12.46 -0.31
N SER A 274 22.02 12.14 0.81
CA SER A 274 22.26 10.90 1.56
C SER A 274 21.68 9.67 0.86
N TRP A 275 20.78 9.86 -0.10
CA TRP A 275 20.09 8.82 -0.81
C TRP A 275 20.71 8.58 -2.18
N THR A 276 20.95 7.32 -2.48
CA THR A 276 21.40 6.85 -3.80
C THR A 276 20.24 6.14 -4.49
N LYS A 277 19.88 6.59 -5.70
CA LYS A 277 18.83 6.02 -6.52
C LYS A 277 19.38 4.93 -7.43
N ALA A 278 18.70 3.80 -7.49
CA ALA A 278 19.02 2.74 -8.46
C ALA A 278 18.76 3.23 -9.88
N THR A 279 19.69 2.96 -10.79
CA THR A 279 19.61 3.38 -12.21
C THR A 279 18.68 2.50 -13.03
N GLU A 280 18.38 1.29 -12.53
CA GLU A 280 17.50 0.30 -13.16
C GLU A 280 16.43 -0.14 -12.16
N PRO A 281 15.26 -0.62 -12.62
CA PRO A 281 14.23 -1.15 -11.73
C PRO A 281 14.74 -2.41 -11.04
N VAL A 282 14.45 -2.55 -9.75
CA VAL A 282 14.86 -3.72 -8.94
C VAL A 282 13.85 -4.86 -8.97
N PHE A 283 12.62 -4.57 -9.46
CA PHE A 283 11.57 -5.56 -9.65
C PHE A 283 10.69 -5.12 -10.82
N TYR A 284 10.67 -5.91 -11.88
CA TYR A 284 10.10 -5.52 -13.16
C TYR A 284 9.26 -6.66 -13.74
N GLN A 285 8.43 -6.37 -14.74
CA GLN A 285 7.60 -7.36 -15.44
C GLN A 285 8.39 -8.59 -15.92
N SER A 286 7.72 -9.73 -15.96
CA SER A 286 8.22 -10.98 -16.53
C SER A 286 7.22 -11.51 -17.56
N PRO A 287 7.27 -11.04 -18.85
CA PRO A 287 6.31 -11.41 -19.88
C PRO A 287 6.23 -12.90 -20.13
N GLN A 288 7.38 -13.60 -20.09
CA GLN A 288 7.46 -15.05 -20.25
C GLN A 288 6.74 -15.83 -19.13
N ASP A 289 6.57 -15.21 -17.96
CA ASP A 289 5.89 -15.75 -16.80
C ASP A 289 4.46 -15.22 -16.67
N SER A 290 3.98 -14.43 -17.65
CA SER A 290 2.68 -13.75 -17.63
C SER A 290 2.50 -12.87 -16.39
N VAL A 291 3.55 -12.12 -16.00
CA VAL A 291 3.50 -11.15 -14.90
C VAL A 291 3.81 -9.76 -15.43
N TRP A 292 2.84 -8.86 -15.24
CA TRP A 292 2.86 -7.51 -15.79
C TRP A 292 2.62 -6.47 -14.71
N GLY A 293 3.33 -5.36 -14.79
CA GLY A 293 3.17 -4.21 -13.91
C GLY A 293 3.26 -4.51 -12.41
N PRO A 294 4.33 -5.20 -11.92
CA PRO A 294 4.49 -5.43 -10.50
C PRO A 294 4.84 -4.12 -9.77
N GLY A 295 4.10 -3.80 -8.71
CA GLY A 295 4.34 -2.58 -7.93
C GLY A 295 3.56 -2.53 -6.62
N SER A 296 3.51 -1.36 -5.99
CA SER A 296 2.90 -1.10 -4.67
C SER A 296 3.44 -2.08 -3.61
N PRO A 297 4.76 -2.04 -3.31
CA PRO A 297 5.39 -2.98 -2.39
C PRO A 297 5.00 -2.72 -0.94
N SER A 298 4.84 -3.79 -0.18
CA SER A 298 4.80 -3.79 1.29
C SER A 298 5.66 -4.95 1.79
N PHE A 299 6.28 -4.82 2.95
CA PHE A 299 7.21 -5.81 3.48
C PHE A 299 6.69 -6.39 4.78
N ILE A 300 6.58 -7.72 4.83
CA ILE A 300 6.05 -8.42 5.99
C ILE A 300 6.99 -9.55 6.43
N PRO A 301 7.17 -9.77 7.75
CA PRO A 301 7.90 -10.92 8.26
C PRO A 301 7.05 -12.18 8.21
N SER A 302 7.70 -13.35 8.24
CA SER A 302 7.04 -14.60 8.63
C SER A 302 6.61 -14.59 10.11
N PRO A 303 5.65 -15.43 10.54
CA PRO A 303 5.19 -15.45 11.94
C PRO A 303 6.29 -15.68 12.98
N ASP A 304 7.35 -16.41 12.63
CA ASP A 304 8.52 -16.64 13.48
C ASP A 304 9.65 -15.61 13.28
N SER A 305 9.43 -14.60 12.40
CA SER A 305 10.36 -13.53 12.08
C SER A 305 11.71 -13.98 11.50
N THR A 306 11.79 -15.21 10.96
CA THR A 306 13.01 -15.72 10.34
C THR A 306 13.12 -15.40 8.85
N GLU A 307 12.00 -15.06 8.22
CA GLU A 307 11.90 -14.77 6.79
C GLU A 307 11.19 -13.45 6.55
N TRP A 308 11.48 -12.82 5.40
CA TRP A 308 10.80 -11.63 4.92
C TRP A 308 10.17 -11.87 3.56
N TYR A 309 9.07 -11.22 3.33
CA TYR A 309 8.29 -11.30 2.10
C TYR A 309 7.98 -9.91 1.56
N ILE A 310 8.03 -9.78 0.25
CA ILE A 310 7.39 -8.67 -0.46
C ILE A 310 5.94 -9.07 -0.77
N LEU A 311 5.00 -8.24 -0.32
CA LEU A 311 3.62 -8.21 -0.75
C LEU A 311 3.53 -7.13 -1.84
N TYR A 312 3.07 -7.49 -3.03
CA TYR A 312 3.00 -6.58 -4.18
C TYR A 312 1.76 -6.89 -5.02
N THR A 313 1.41 -6.00 -5.92
CA THR A 313 0.32 -6.22 -6.87
C THR A 313 0.85 -6.36 -8.29
N ALA A 314 0.24 -7.21 -9.10
CA ALA A 314 0.58 -7.39 -10.51
C ALA A 314 -0.61 -7.92 -11.31
N ARG A 315 -0.48 -7.93 -12.66
CA ARG A 315 -1.47 -8.46 -13.60
C ARG A 315 -0.96 -9.72 -14.28
N ASN A 316 -1.90 -10.51 -14.82
CA ASN A 316 -1.61 -11.65 -15.71
C ASN A 316 -1.70 -11.26 -17.20
N ILE A 317 -2.05 -10.02 -17.51
CA ILE A 317 -2.21 -9.48 -18.86
C ILE A 317 -1.41 -8.18 -19.02
N PRO A 318 -0.89 -7.89 -20.22
CA PRO A 318 -0.03 -6.71 -20.44
C PRO A 318 -0.78 -5.37 -20.40
N ASN A 319 -2.03 -5.34 -20.81
CA ASN A 319 -2.81 -4.12 -20.84
C ASN A 319 -3.38 -3.82 -19.46
N GLY A 320 -3.47 -2.54 -19.14
CA GLY A 320 -4.02 -2.07 -17.88
C GLY A 320 -5.52 -2.32 -17.73
N ILE A 321 -6.18 -1.48 -16.98
CA ILE A 321 -7.61 -1.61 -16.72
C ILE A 321 -8.38 -1.56 -18.04
N THR A 322 -8.96 -2.68 -18.40
CA THR A 322 -9.90 -2.78 -19.51
C THR A 322 -11.29 -2.98 -18.94
N GLY A 323 -12.09 -1.93 -18.93
CA GLY A 323 -13.47 -2.02 -18.46
C GLY A 323 -13.64 -1.87 -16.93
N GLU A 324 -14.55 -2.60 -16.33
CA GLU A 324 -15.19 -2.33 -15.05
C GLU A 324 -14.45 -2.84 -13.81
N SER A 325 -13.39 -3.63 -13.96
CA SER A 325 -12.73 -4.25 -12.80
C SER A 325 -11.23 -4.02 -12.75
N GLU A 326 -10.72 -3.78 -11.56
CA GLU A 326 -9.28 -3.79 -11.28
C GLU A 326 -8.70 -5.17 -11.59
N SER A 327 -7.72 -5.22 -12.48
CA SER A 327 -7.07 -6.46 -12.91
C SER A 327 -5.82 -6.81 -12.11
N ARG A 328 -5.40 -5.94 -11.18
CA ARG A 328 -4.28 -6.22 -10.28
C ARG A 328 -4.71 -7.16 -9.15
N SER A 329 -3.84 -8.07 -8.81
CA SER A 329 -4.05 -9.00 -7.71
C SER A 329 -2.86 -9.00 -6.76
N PRO A 330 -3.11 -9.13 -5.43
CA PRO A 330 -2.05 -9.16 -4.43
C PRO A 330 -1.29 -10.49 -4.47
N ARG A 331 0.02 -10.39 -4.43
CA ARG A 331 0.97 -11.52 -4.52
C ARG A 331 2.01 -11.43 -3.43
N LEU A 332 2.44 -12.58 -2.95
CA LEU A 332 3.44 -12.73 -1.91
C LEU A 332 4.65 -13.47 -2.47
N GLN A 333 5.86 -12.94 -2.23
CA GLN A 333 7.11 -13.57 -2.65
C GLN A 333 8.18 -13.42 -1.57
N LYS A 334 8.90 -14.50 -1.29
CA LYS A 334 10.00 -14.50 -0.31
C LYS A 334 11.17 -13.64 -0.80
N ILE A 335 11.74 -12.84 0.11
CA ILE A 335 12.96 -12.05 -0.10
C ILE A 335 14.15 -12.90 0.31
N THR A 336 15.23 -12.84 -0.47
CA THR A 336 16.54 -13.38 -0.10
C THR A 336 17.53 -12.25 0.14
N TRP A 337 18.74 -12.59 0.58
CA TRP A 337 19.78 -11.62 0.88
C TRP A 337 21.01 -11.91 0.05
N ASP A 338 21.63 -10.89 -0.50
CA ASP A 338 22.89 -11.02 -1.21
C ASP A 338 24.09 -11.08 -0.24
N LYS A 339 25.29 -11.20 -0.78
CA LYS A 339 26.54 -11.22 0.00
C LYS A 339 26.85 -9.93 0.77
N ASN A 340 26.18 -8.84 0.41
CA ASN A 340 26.31 -7.53 1.05
C ASN A 340 25.11 -7.25 1.99
N ASN A 341 24.37 -8.28 2.38
CA ASN A 341 23.17 -8.17 3.20
C ASN A 341 22.01 -7.33 2.57
N MET A 342 22.08 -7.03 1.27
CA MET A 342 21.03 -6.32 0.58
C MET A 342 19.87 -7.26 0.23
N PRO A 343 18.61 -6.79 0.33
CA PRO A 343 17.46 -7.61 -0.03
C PRO A 343 17.40 -7.82 -1.55
N VAL A 344 17.17 -9.07 -1.93
CA VAL A 344 16.98 -9.49 -3.32
C VAL A 344 15.53 -9.91 -3.52
N LEU A 345 14.79 -9.12 -4.28
CA LEU A 345 13.38 -9.38 -4.58
C LEU A 345 13.21 -10.50 -5.62
N GLY A 346 14.23 -10.72 -6.46
CA GLY A 346 14.20 -11.70 -7.55
C GLY A 346 13.38 -11.21 -8.74
N LYS A 347 12.86 -12.17 -9.53
CA LYS A 347 11.86 -11.91 -10.57
C LYS A 347 10.47 -12.18 -10.03
N PRO A 348 9.42 -11.45 -10.46
CA PRO A 348 8.06 -11.80 -10.10
C PRO A 348 7.71 -13.19 -10.67
N LEU A 349 7.18 -14.04 -9.81
CA LEU A 349 6.91 -15.44 -10.14
C LEU A 349 5.51 -15.59 -10.78
N PRO A 350 5.33 -16.54 -11.72
CA PRO A 350 4.02 -16.86 -12.28
C PRO A 350 3.05 -17.34 -11.21
N VAL A 351 1.76 -17.06 -11.38
CA VAL A 351 0.72 -17.42 -10.43
C VAL A 351 0.55 -18.93 -10.23
N SER A 352 1.04 -19.74 -11.18
CA SER A 352 1.03 -21.20 -11.09
C SER A 352 2.17 -21.78 -10.22
N THR A 353 3.10 -20.94 -9.75
CA THR A 353 4.24 -21.41 -8.96
C THR A 353 3.78 -21.86 -7.58
N LEU A 354 4.12 -23.11 -7.24
CA LEU A 354 3.89 -23.66 -5.90
C LEU A 354 4.99 -23.12 -4.97
N LEU A 355 4.59 -22.31 -4.01
CA LEU A 355 5.50 -21.62 -3.08
C LEU A 355 5.34 -22.20 -1.67
N PRO A 356 6.45 -22.36 -0.92
CA PRO A 356 6.36 -22.70 0.50
C PRO A 356 5.64 -21.59 1.26
N LYS A 357 4.78 -21.95 2.20
CA LYS A 357 4.18 -21.00 3.14
C LYS A 357 5.27 -20.33 3.99
N PRO A 358 5.06 -19.09 4.43
CA PRO A 358 5.93 -18.42 5.39
C PRO A 358 6.18 -19.29 6.64
N SER A 359 7.44 -19.30 7.09
CA SER A 359 7.87 -20.06 8.26
C SER A 359 7.05 -19.66 9.51
N GLY A 360 6.61 -20.64 10.30
CA GLY A 360 5.77 -20.41 11.48
C GLY A 360 4.27 -20.36 11.21
N ILE A 361 3.79 -20.44 9.96
CA ILE A 361 2.38 -20.72 9.66
C ILE A 361 2.07 -22.17 10.00
N LYS A 362 0.99 -22.38 10.76
CA LYS A 362 0.54 -23.70 11.25
C LYS A 362 -0.56 -24.28 10.38
#